data_8eccff076094cea1e07343b0ce699f2e
#
_entry.id   8eccff076094cea1e07343b0ce699f2e
#
_cell.length_a   1.000
_cell.length_b   1.000
_cell.length_c   1.000
_cell.angle_alpha   90.00
_cell.angle_beta   90.00
_cell.angle_gamma   90.00
#
_symmetry.space_group_name_H-M   'P 1'
#
loop_
_entity.id
_entity.type
_entity.pdbx_description
1 polymer ?
#
loop_
_entity_poly.entity_id
_entity_poly.type
_entity_poly.pdbx_seq_one_letter_code
_entity_poly.pdbx_strand_id
1 'polypeptide(L)'
;MTARQTGAHALLGAAHALGARVCFANPGTTELALVSALDDVRGIRPVLGLFEGVCTGAADGYARVSGTPALTLLHLGPGLANGLANLHNARRAHSPIVNIIGDHASWHLRYDAPLTSDIETLARPMSGTVIRVNASAEIQGAIRQAFERSLAHPGSVATLIVPTDAMEAPAAEPASSDAAPAHRIPLAAVSHERIVEAARRIGRARAVLLLGADALSERGQRAASRIAAATGARVIMESYPAIVALGGDLPRLERLAYFPEDVRSQLGDDFVLVAGSRAPVSYFGYPGQPSELVAQNRLVLLSSPGEDSALALEQLAEQVTRSSNATRAPAPVTVPDEAQRASGFTPADVAEELVLQLPENAIVSLEGSSCGAPYLRRAHRARRHWVMTNTGGAIGQGIPCGLGAAIARPDSRVICLQSDGSAQYTVQALWTMAREALDVTLVICANHRYGILQTELRRAGVSLDGQASAHMTRLDAPRVDWVSLGRGYGVPGVRVQTAEEFRDALRASLHAPGPMLIECQLP
;
A
#
# COMPACT_ATOMS: atom_id res chain seq x y z
N MET A 1 6.59 15.18 43.22
CA MET A 1 6.92 13.73 43.12
C MET A 1 7.06 13.47 41.63
N THR A 2 8.25 13.18 41.11
CA THR A 2 8.45 12.74 39.74
C THR A 2 7.65 11.45 39.54
N ALA A 3 6.71 11.46 38.59
CA ALA A 3 5.94 10.27 38.25
C ALA A 3 6.90 9.10 37.97
N ARG A 4 6.63 7.97 38.59
CA ARG A 4 7.48 6.77 38.46
C ARG A 4 7.37 6.26 37.02
N GLN A 5 8.45 6.29 36.26
CA GLN A 5 8.46 5.76 34.89
C GLN A 5 8.19 4.25 34.90
N THR A 6 7.26 3.80 34.06
CA THR A 6 6.88 2.38 33.91
C THR A 6 7.45 1.80 32.61
N GLY A 7 7.31 0.49 32.42
CA GLY A 7 7.67 -0.18 31.18
C GLY A 7 6.99 0.45 29.95
N ALA A 8 5.75 0.93 30.07
CA ALA A 8 5.05 1.64 29.00
C ALA A 8 5.75 2.96 28.60
N HIS A 9 6.22 3.74 29.59
CA HIS A 9 7.01 4.95 29.33
C HIS A 9 8.35 4.62 28.66
N ALA A 10 9.01 3.54 29.12
CA ALA A 10 10.27 3.08 28.52
C ALA A 10 10.08 2.63 27.07
N LEU A 11 8.97 1.93 26.76
CA LEU A 11 8.62 1.51 25.40
C LEU A 11 8.44 2.72 24.46
N LEU A 12 7.54 3.64 24.84
CA LEU A 12 7.22 4.79 24.00
C LEU A 12 8.37 5.79 23.90
N GLY A 13 9.11 6.01 24.99
CA GLY A 13 10.31 6.85 24.99
C GLY A 13 11.38 6.32 24.04
N ALA A 14 11.65 5.02 24.09
CA ALA A 14 12.57 4.38 23.17
C ALA A 14 12.05 4.40 21.72
N ALA A 15 10.77 4.14 21.50
CA ALA A 15 10.16 4.23 20.17
C ALA A 15 10.28 5.63 19.58
N HIS A 16 10.01 6.68 20.38
CA HIS A 16 10.18 8.08 19.96
C HIS A 16 11.62 8.41 19.60
N ALA A 17 12.59 8.01 20.45
CA ALA A 17 14.02 8.19 20.18
C ALA A 17 14.46 7.48 18.90
N LEU A 18 13.91 6.31 18.60
CA LEU A 18 14.14 5.55 17.35
C LEU A 18 13.45 6.13 16.11
N GLY A 19 12.62 7.16 16.26
CA GLY A 19 12.00 7.86 15.13
C GLY A 19 10.50 7.67 14.98
N ALA A 20 9.80 7.00 15.90
CA ALA A 20 8.34 6.95 15.87
C ALA A 20 7.75 8.36 16.03
N ARG A 21 6.74 8.68 15.20
CA ARG A 21 6.02 9.97 15.24
C ARG A 21 4.51 9.81 15.28
N VAL A 22 4.00 8.61 15.03
CA VAL A 22 2.56 8.30 15.01
C VAL A 22 2.31 6.91 15.57
N CYS A 23 1.18 6.77 16.26
CA CYS A 23 0.64 5.49 16.73
C CYS A 23 -0.83 5.40 16.32
N PHE A 24 -1.15 4.50 15.40
CA PHE A 24 -2.53 4.19 15.04
C PHE A 24 -3.06 3.11 16.00
N ALA A 25 -4.09 3.44 16.76
CA ALA A 25 -4.50 2.60 17.88
C ALA A 25 -6.01 2.33 17.90
N ASN A 26 -6.36 1.11 18.28
CA ASN A 26 -7.64 0.75 18.84
C ASN A 26 -7.37 -0.05 20.12
N PRO A 27 -7.11 0.66 21.24
CA PRO A 27 -6.67 0.01 22.49
C PRO A 27 -7.84 -0.60 23.25
N GLY A 28 -7.55 -1.64 24.02
CA GLY A 28 -8.42 -2.17 25.06
C GLY A 28 -7.81 -2.01 26.45
N THR A 29 -8.30 -2.80 27.41
CA THR A 29 -7.90 -2.70 28.82
C THR A 29 -6.45 -3.05 29.09
N THR A 30 -5.86 -3.96 28.32
CA THR A 30 -4.46 -4.35 28.46
C THR A 30 -3.47 -3.30 27.97
N GLU A 31 -3.89 -2.36 27.14
CA GLU A 31 -3.06 -1.30 26.57
C GLU A 31 -3.16 0.04 27.31
N LEU A 32 -3.98 0.14 28.37
CA LEU A 32 -4.22 1.42 29.08
C LEU A 32 -2.94 2.04 29.65
N ALA A 33 -1.96 1.23 30.05
CA ALA A 33 -0.67 1.73 30.50
C ALA A 33 0.07 2.50 29.37
N LEU A 34 0.01 1.99 28.11
CA LEU A 34 0.58 2.67 26.95
C LEU A 34 -0.22 3.92 26.58
N VAL A 35 -1.56 3.84 26.65
CA VAL A 35 -2.42 5.01 26.39
C VAL A 35 -2.10 6.15 27.37
N SER A 36 -1.97 5.84 28.65
CA SER A 36 -1.57 6.82 29.67
C SER A 36 -0.18 7.39 29.44
N ALA A 37 0.78 6.53 29.07
CA ALA A 37 2.15 6.96 28.82
C ALA A 37 2.29 7.85 27.56
N LEU A 38 1.35 7.79 26.60
CA LEU A 38 1.32 8.71 25.45
C LEU A 38 1.07 10.17 25.86
N ASP A 39 0.41 10.43 27.00
CA ASP A 39 0.23 11.80 27.52
C ASP A 39 1.55 12.41 27.99
N ASP A 40 2.45 11.57 28.53
CA ASP A 40 3.74 11.99 29.08
C ASP A 40 4.86 11.99 28.02
N VAL A 41 4.84 11.04 27.07
CA VAL A 41 5.82 10.91 26.00
C VAL A 41 5.39 11.76 24.80
N ARG A 42 5.76 13.04 24.82
CA ARG A 42 5.46 13.97 23.74
C ARG A 42 6.22 13.62 22.46
N GLY A 43 5.57 13.81 21.29
CA GLY A 43 6.20 13.63 19.98
C GLY A 43 5.76 12.37 19.22
N ILE A 44 4.93 11.52 19.82
CA ILE A 44 4.18 10.46 19.14
C ILE A 44 2.72 10.89 19.08
N ARG A 45 2.19 11.16 17.89
CA ARG A 45 0.77 11.51 17.67
C ARG A 45 -0.08 10.26 17.79
N PRO A 46 -1.00 10.16 18.79
CA PRO A 46 -1.98 9.07 18.83
C PRO A 46 -3.10 9.34 17.82
N VAL A 47 -3.48 8.33 17.06
CA VAL A 47 -4.58 8.38 16.08
C VAL A 47 -5.52 7.20 16.35
N LEU A 48 -6.74 7.50 16.76
CA LEU A 48 -7.74 6.46 17.05
C LEU A 48 -8.41 5.97 15.76
N GLY A 49 -8.35 4.67 15.52
CA GLY A 49 -9.18 3.99 14.53
C GLY A 49 -10.34 3.25 15.21
N LEU A 50 -11.53 3.23 14.62
CA LEU A 50 -12.68 2.51 15.17
C LEU A 50 -12.71 1.01 14.80
N PHE A 51 -11.69 0.55 14.11
CA PHE A 51 -11.49 -0.84 13.70
C PHE A 51 -9.99 -1.07 13.47
N GLU A 52 -9.45 -2.16 13.95
CA GLU A 52 -8.00 -2.42 13.88
C GLU A 52 -7.48 -2.55 12.44
N GLY A 53 -8.32 -3.02 11.52
CA GLY A 53 -8.01 -2.98 10.08
C GLY A 53 -7.79 -1.56 9.55
N VAL A 54 -8.45 -0.55 10.13
CA VAL A 54 -8.17 0.87 9.84
C VAL A 54 -6.79 1.25 10.36
N CYS A 55 -6.45 0.87 11.60
CA CYS A 55 -5.16 1.19 12.21
C CYS A 55 -3.99 0.61 11.41
N THR A 56 -4.08 -0.67 11.04
CA THR A 56 -3.00 -1.36 10.30
C THR A 56 -2.90 -0.88 8.85
N GLY A 57 -4.02 -0.56 8.20
CA GLY A 57 -4.01 0.04 6.86
C GLY A 57 -3.49 1.48 6.84
N ALA A 58 -3.78 2.27 7.88
CA ALA A 58 -3.24 3.62 8.04
C ALA A 58 -1.72 3.58 8.28
N ALA A 59 -1.24 2.65 9.11
CA ALA A 59 0.18 2.43 9.32
C ALA A 59 0.91 2.04 8.02
N ASP A 60 0.28 1.21 7.18
CA ASP A 60 0.79 0.85 5.85
C ASP A 60 0.92 2.09 4.95
N GLY A 61 -0.14 2.89 4.81
CA GLY A 61 -0.13 4.11 3.99
C GLY A 61 0.88 5.15 4.48
N TYR A 62 0.93 5.37 5.80
CA TYR A 62 1.92 6.25 6.42
C TYR A 62 3.36 5.81 6.09
N ALA A 63 3.66 4.54 6.27
CA ALA A 63 4.99 4.00 6.06
C ALA A 63 5.43 4.04 4.59
N ARG A 64 4.52 3.80 3.64
CA ARG A 64 4.80 3.90 2.18
C ARG A 64 5.18 5.31 1.77
N VAL A 65 4.54 6.32 2.36
CA VAL A 65 4.72 7.73 1.98
C VAL A 65 5.87 8.37 2.74
N SER A 66 6.01 8.12 4.05
CA SER A 66 7.06 8.70 4.88
C SER A 66 8.40 7.97 4.79
N GLY A 67 8.37 6.68 4.46
CA GLY A 67 9.56 5.80 4.53
C GLY A 67 9.99 5.45 5.97
N THR A 68 9.23 5.86 6.98
CA THR A 68 9.53 5.65 8.41
C THR A 68 8.53 4.69 9.04
N PRO A 69 8.91 3.93 10.10
CA PRO A 69 7.97 3.05 10.76
C PRO A 69 6.84 3.80 11.46
N ALA A 70 5.60 3.35 11.24
CA ALA A 70 4.48 3.70 12.09
C ALA A 70 4.32 2.67 13.22
N LEU A 71 3.81 3.11 14.37
CA LEU A 71 3.35 2.22 15.42
C LEU A 71 1.88 1.87 15.19
N THR A 72 1.50 0.62 15.47
CA THR A 72 0.11 0.24 15.72
C THR A 72 -0.02 -0.27 17.15
N LEU A 73 -1.17 -0.04 17.78
CA LEU A 73 -1.47 -0.55 19.12
C LEU A 73 -2.83 -1.25 19.07
N LEU A 74 -2.82 -2.57 19.21
CA LEU A 74 -3.97 -3.45 19.03
C LEU A 74 -4.24 -4.31 20.26
N HIS A 75 -5.52 -4.61 20.50
CA HIS A 75 -5.97 -5.31 21.70
C HIS A 75 -5.94 -6.82 21.54
N LEU A 76 -4.96 -7.47 22.16
CA LEU A 76 -4.84 -8.92 22.27
C LEU A 76 -4.96 -9.64 20.88
N GLY A 77 -5.29 -10.93 20.92
CA GLY A 77 -5.49 -11.70 19.70
C GLY A 77 -6.67 -11.27 18.85
N PRO A 78 -7.85 -10.95 19.40
CA PRO A 78 -8.97 -10.45 18.61
C PRO A 78 -8.66 -9.16 17.87
N GLY A 79 -8.02 -8.17 18.50
CA GLY A 79 -7.61 -6.94 17.84
C GLY A 79 -6.56 -7.18 16.76
N LEU A 80 -5.59 -8.06 17.01
CA LEU A 80 -4.64 -8.48 15.97
C LEU A 80 -5.38 -9.15 14.79
N ALA A 81 -6.30 -10.07 15.08
CA ALA A 81 -7.07 -10.78 14.04
C ALA A 81 -7.83 -9.81 13.12
N ASN A 82 -8.46 -8.79 13.68
CA ASN A 82 -9.11 -7.71 12.91
C ASN A 82 -8.14 -6.93 12.02
N GLY A 83 -6.89 -6.78 12.44
CA GLY A 83 -5.84 -6.06 11.70
C GLY A 83 -5.11 -6.88 10.62
N LEU A 84 -5.22 -8.22 10.63
CA LEU A 84 -4.38 -9.11 9.81
C LEU A 84 -4.50 -8.88 8.30
N ALA A 85 -5.68 -8.54 7.80
CA ALA A 85 -5.89 -8.34 6.36
C ALA A 85 -5.01 -7.20 5.82
N ASN A 86 -4.93 -6.07 6.52
CA ASN A 86 -4.09 -4.95 6.11
C ASN A 86 -2.61 -5.14 6.50
N LEU A 87 -2.28 -5.91 7.54
CA LEU A 87 -0.91 -6.36 7.78
C LEU A 87 -0.41 -7.29 6.65
N HIS A 88 -1.29 -8.13 6.06
CA HIS A 88 -0.96 -8.89 4.86
C HIS A 88 -0.57 -7.97 3.69
N ASN A 89 -1.38 -6.92 3.43
CA ASN A 89 -1.07 -5.93 2.40
C ASN A 89 0.25 -5.21 2.69
N ALA A 90 0.47 -4.76 3.93
CA ALA A 90 1.71 -4.11 4.38
C ALA A 90 2.95 -5.00 4.20
N ARG A 91 2.84 -6.30 4.53
CA ARG A 91 3.91 -7.28 4.28
C ARG A 91 4.26 -7.38 2.80
N ARG A 92 3.25 -7.37 1.92
CA ARG A 92 3.44 -7.43 0.46
C ARG A 92 4.01 -6.13 -0.10
N ALA A 93 3.70 -5.00 0.55
CA ALA A 93 4.24 -3.68 0.22
C ALA A 93 5.65 -3.44 0.78
N HIS A 94 6.15 -4.34 1.62
CA HIS A 94 7.40 -4.14 2.37
C HIS A 94 7.37 -2.87 3.24
N SER A 95 6.21 -2.55 3.80
CA SER A 95 6.02 -1.38 4.67
C SER A 95 6.66 -1.60 6.03
N PRO A 96 7.52 -0.72 6.52
CA PRO A 96 8.03 -0.80 7.87
C PRO A 96 6.93 -0.43 8.88
N ILE A 97 6.51 -1.39 9.70
CA ILE A 97 5.51 -1.21 10.75
C ILE A 97 6.02 -1.88 12.02
N VAL A 98 5.90 -1.18 13.16
CA VAL A 98 6.07 -1.78 14.47
C VAL A 98 4.68 -1.97 15.08
N ASN A 99 4.21 -3.23 15.05
CA ASN A 99 2.87 -3.62 15.46
C ASN A 99 2.91 -4.09 16.93
N ILE A 100 2.40 -3.26 17.84
CA ILE A 100 2.38 -3.52 19.28
C ILE A 100 1.05 -4.15 19.65
N ILE A 101 1.11 -5.30 20.30
CA ILE A 101 -0.04 -6.06 20.80
C ILE A 101 0.08 -6.16 22.31
N GLY A 102 -0.90 -5.64 23.04
CA GLY A 102 -1.00 -5.91 24.46
C GLY A 102 -1.37 -7.36 24.71
N ASP A 103 -0.95 -7.89 25.85
CA ASP A 103 -1.34 -9.24 26.27
C ASP A 103 -1.77 -9.23 27.75
N HIS A 104 -2.45 -10.28 28.16
CA HIS A 104 -2.73 -10.51 29.58
C HIS A 104 -1.45 -10.46 30.41
N ALA A 105 -1.58 -10.10 31.67
CA ALA A 105 -0.49 -10.25 32.61
C ALA A 105 0.05 -11.70 32.56
N SER A 106 1.37 -11.86 32.57
CA SER A 106 2.04 -13.15 32.36
C SER A 106 1.55 -14.25 33.31
N TRP A 107 1.30 -13.90 34.58
CA TRP A 107 0.76 -14.81 35.58
C TRP A 107 -0.70 -15.22 35.36
N HIS A 108 -1.45 -14.46 34.49
CA HIS A 108 -2.87 -14.70 34.21
C HIS A 108 -3.10 -15.62 33.01
N LEU A 109 -2.17 -15.74 32.08
CA LEU A 109 -2.29 -16.53 30.84
C LEU A 109 -2.68 -18.00 31.11
N ARG A 110 -2.22 -18.60 32.21
CA ARG A 110 -2.53 -19.99 32.56
C ARG A 110 -4.01 -20.27 32.82
N TYR A 111 -4.83 -19.25 33.01
CA TYR A 111 -6.26 -19.41 33.31
C TYR A 111 -7.15 -19.41 32.08
N ASP A 112 -6.57 -19.25 30.89
CA ASP A 112 -7.30 -19.23 29.61
C ASP A 112 -8.54 -18.31 29.65
N ALA A 113 -8.33 -17.06 30.09
CA ALA A 113 -9.37 -16.06 30.20
C ALA A 113 -10.02 -15.78 28.83
N PRO A 114 -11.25 -15.22 28.76
CA PRO A 114 -12.03 -15.12 27.51
C PRO A 114 -11.32 -14.49 26.31
N LEU A 115 -10.32 -13.64 26.51
CA LEU A 115 -9.56 -13.01 25.44
C LEU A 115 -8.17 -13.63 25.22
N THR A 116 -7.82 -14.67 25.96
CA THR A 116 -6.56 -15.39 25.76
C THR A 116 -6.54 -16.04 24.38
N SER A 117 -5.43 -15.90 23.67
CA SER A 117 -5.23 -16.50 22.35
C SER A 117 -3.75 -16.66 22.04
N ASP A 118 -3.43 -17.54 21.10
CA ASP A 118 -2.06 -17.70 20.60
C ASP A 118 -1.71 -16.56 19.63
N ILE A 119 -1.35 -15.41 20.23
CA ILE A 119 -1.03 -14.18 19.48
C ILE A 119 0.19 -14.38 18.58
N GLU A 120 1.18 -15.16 19.02
CA GLU A 120 2.39 -15.42 18.24
C GLU A 120 2.07 -16.14 16.93
N THR A 121 1.28 -17.21 16.99
CA THR A 121 0.86 -17.96 15.80
C THR A 121 0.00 -17.10 14.89
N LEU A 122 -0.88 -16.25 15.41
CA LEU A 122 -1.64 -15.29 14.60
C LEU A 122 -0.74 -14.26 13.91
N ALA A 123 0.30 -13.78 14.59
CA ALA A 123 1.19 -12.74 14.04
C ALA A 123 2.17 -13.27 12.97
N ARG A 124 2.67 -14.50 13.13
CA ARG A 124 3.77 -15.06 12.31
C ARG A 124 3.58 -14.94 10.79
N PRO A 125 2.42 -15.29 10.19
CA PRO A 125 2.30 -15.25 8.74
C PRO A 125 2.31 -13.83 8.17
N MET A 126 2.01 -12.82 8.99
CA MET A 126 1.93 -11.41 8.56
C MET A 126 3.14 -10.57 8.98
N SER A 127 4.03 -11.12 9.82
CA SER A 127 5.18 -10.42 10.37
C SER A 127 6.49 -11.01 9.85
N GLY A 128 7.48 -10.15 9.57
CA GLY A 128 8.86 -10.59 9.33
C GLY A 128 9.57 -11.02 10.63
N THR A 129 9.13 -10.48 11.77
CA THR A 129 9.64 -10.83 13.10
C THR A 129 8.51 -10.70 14.11
N VAL A 130 8.44 -11.64 15.05
CA VAL A 130 7.55 -11.59 16.23
C VAL A 130 8.44 -11.66 17.46
N ILE A 131 8.27 -10.71 18.37
CA ILE A 131 9.04 -10.56 19.61
C ILE A 131 8.06 -10.56 20.77
N ARG A 132 8.24 -11.44 21.75
CA ARG A 132 7.50 -11.43 23.00
C ARG A 132 8.38 -10.88 24.11
N VAL A 133 7.87 -9.94 24.87
CA VAL A 133 8.48 -9.42 26.09
C VAL A 133 8.00 -10.26 27.29
N ASN A 134 8.89 -10.61 28.19
CA ASN A 134 8.53 -11.35 29.42
C ASN A 134 8.66 -10.49 30.67
N ALA A 135 9.45 -9.43 30.64
CA ALA A 135 9.67 -8.52 31.75
C ALA A 135 9.96 -7.10 31.32
N SER A 136 9.68 -6.10 32.17
CA SER A 136 9.90 -4.68 31.84
C SER A 136 11.37 -4.38 31.46
N ALA A 137 12.33 -5.11 31.97
CA ALA A 137 13.76 -4.98 31.65
C ALA A 137 14.07 -5.29 30.16
N GLU A 138 13.25 -6.08 29.49
CA GLU A 138 13.45 -6.47 28.10
C GLU A 138 12.88 -5.43 27.09
N ILE A 139 11.99 -4.55 27.55
CA ILE A 139 11.18 -3.67 26.68
C ILE A 139 12.05 -2.82 25.76
N GLN A 140 13.08 -2.15 26.28
CA GLN A 140 13.90 -1.25 25.45
C GLN A 140 14.69 -2.00 24.38
N GLY A 141 15.21 -3.19 24.72
CA GLY A 141 15.87 -4.06 23.74
C GLY A 141 14.90 -4.58 22.69
N ALA A 142 13.71 -4.99 23.09
CA ALA A 142 12.68 -5.53 22.21
C ALA A 142 12.15 -4.49 21.21
N ILE A 143 11.87 -3.25 21.66
CA ILE A 143 11.40 -2.19 20.76
C ILE A 143 12.51 -1.77 19.78
N ARG A 144 13.78 -1.68 20.22
CA ARG A 144 14.92 -1.42 19.32
C ARG A 144 15.02 -2.50 18.25
N GLN A 145 14.98 -3.77 18.65
CA GLN A 145 14.98 -4.90 17.72
C GLN A 145 13.81 -4.83 16.73
N ALA A 146 12.60 -4.48 17.20
CA ALA A 146 11.43 -4.33 16.32
C ALA A 146 11.65 -3.24 15.26
N PHE A 147 12.20 -2.07 15.64
CA PHE A 147 12.54 -1.02 14.68
C PHE A 147 13.60 -1.46 13.67
N GLU A 148 14.69 -2.05 14.13
CA GLU A 148 15.76 -2.56 13.25
C GLU A 148 15.24 -3.58 12.25
N ARG A 149 14.40 -4.52 12.72
CA ARG A 149 13.79 -5.55 11.87
C ARG A 149 12.77 -4.99 10.90
N SER A 150 11.99 -3.99 11.31
CA SER A 150 11.02 -3.35 10.41
C SER A 150 11.70 -2.56 9.28
N LEU A 151 12.84 -1.92 9.57
CA LEU A 151 13.63 -1.12 8.62
C LEU A 151 14.62 -1.95 7.78
N ALA A 152 14.91 -3.19 8.18
CA ALA A 152 15.77 -4.08 7.40
C ALA A 152 15.15 -4.32 6.02
N HIS A 153 15.99 -4.20 4.96
CA HIS A 153 15.52 -4.34 3.59
C HIS A 153 14.93 -5.74 3.29
N PRO A 154 13.84 -5.73 2.52
CA PRO A 154 13.16 -4.62 1.82
C PRO A 154 12.18 -3.80 2.68
N GLY A 155 12.05 -4.06 3.96
CA GLY A 155 11.07 -3.55 4.90
C GLY A 155 10.08 -4.65 5.32
N SER A 156 9.58 -4.57 6.55
CA SER A 156 8.65 -5.57 7.08
C SER A 156 7.80 -5.08 8.25
N VAL A 157 6.77 -5.85 8.57
CA VAL A 157 6.04 -5.73 9.84
C VAL A 157 6.83 -6.45 10.93
N ALA A 158 7.15 -5.75 12.03
CA ALA A 158 7.69 -6.34 13.25
C ALA A 158 6.62 -6.30 14.33
N THR A 159 6.15 -7.46 14.81
CA THR A 159 5.14 -7.54 15.87
C THR A 159 5.81 -7.71 17.22
N LEU A 160 5.45 -6.84 18.17
CA LEU A 160 5.90 -6.82 19.55
C LEU A 160 4.72 -7.13 20.46
N ILE A 161 4.80 -8.23 21.22
CA ILE A 161 3.77 -8.67 22.16
C ILE A 161 4.25 -8.31 23.57
N VAL A 162 3.45 -7.49 24.28
CA VAL A 162 3.84 -6.93 25.58
C VAL A 162 2.76 -7.21 26.63
N PRO A 163 3.04 -8.01 27.67
CA PRO A 163 2.06 -8.28 28.71
C PRO A 163 1.86 -7.07 29.64
N THR A 164 0.64 -6.94 30.18
CA THR A 164 0.23 -5.81 31.03
C THR A 164 1.17 -5.61 32.22
N ASP A 165 1.56 -6.66 32.92
CA ASP A 165 2.44 -6.59 34.08
C ASP A 165 3.85 -6.07 33.73
N ALA A 166 4.38 -6.34 32.53
CA ALA A 166 5.63 -5.75 32.07
C ALA A 166 5.48 -4.24 31.75
N MET A 167 4.32 -3.82 31.21
CA MET A 167 4.05 -2.42 30.91
C MET A 167 3.84 -1.58 32.17
N GLU A 168 3.19 -2.14 33.21
CA GLU A 168 2.89 -1.46 34.49
C GLU A 168 4.05 -1.49 35.48
N ALA A 169 4.95 -2.46 35.37
CA ALA A 169 6.12 -2.54 36.23
C ALA A 169 7.01 -1.30 36.11
N PRO A 170 7.78 -0.96 37.17
CA PRO A 170 8.77 0.10 37.05
C PRO A 170 9.72 -0.13 35.88
N ALA A 171 10.06 0.91 35.15
CA ALA A 171 11.10 0.84 34.14
C ALA A 171 12.43 0.45 34.78
N ALA A 172 13.12 -0.52 34.19
CA ALA A 172 14.44 -0.95 34.68
C ALA A 172 15.50 0.16 34.47
N GLU A 173 15.37 0.92 33.38
CA GLU A 173 16.22 2.07 33.07
C GLU A 173 15.35 3.21 32.52
N PRO A 174 15.73 4.48 32.74
CA PRO A 174 15.06 5.60 32.09
C PRO A 174 15.19 5.46 30.58
N ALA A 175 14.17 5.89 29.84
CA ALA A 175 14.26 5.95 28.38
C ALA A 175 15.48 6.82 28.00
N SER A 176 16.47 6.23 27.33
CA SER A 176 17.65 6.97 26.88
C SER A 176 17.23 7.92 25.76
N SER A 177 17.35 9.22 26.02
CA SER A 177 17.17 10.28 25.01
C SER A 177 18.27 10.28 23.95
N ASP A 178 19.35 9.55 24.16
CA ASP A 178 20.57 9.59 23.34
C ASP A 178 20.62 8.51 22.26
N ALA A 179 19.55 7.73 22.09
CA ALA A 179 19.45 6.79 20.99
C ALA A 179 19.35 7.57 19.66
N ALA A 180 20.29 7.37 18.76
CA ALA A 180 20.16 7.89 17.40
C ALA A 180 18.91 7.29 16.72
N PRO A 181 18.16 8.09 15.92
CA PRO A 181 17.05 7.57 15.16
C PRO A 181 17.46 6.34 14.35
N ALA A 182 16.60 5.33 14.32
CA ALA A 182 16.84 4.17 13.49
C ALA A 182 16.73 4.58 12.02
N HIS A 183 17.78 4.36 11.26
CA HIS A 183 17.82 4.68 9.83
C HIS A 183 17.70 3.40 9.00
N ARG A 184 17.07 3.51 7.83
CA ARG A 184 17.17 2.44 6.83
C ARG A 184 18.65 2.20 6.51
N ILE A 185 19.07 0.95 6.56
CA ILE A 185 20.36 0.53 6.04
C ILE A 185 20.38 0.86 4.53
N PRO A 186 21.49 1.38 3.95
CA PRO A 186 21.58 1.56 2.50
C PRO A 186 21.25 0.26 1.76
N LEU A 187 20.56 0.39 0.63
CA LEU A 187 20.26 -0.76 -0.25
C LEU A 187 21.55 -1.43 -0.71
N ALA A 188 21.54 -2.75 -0.78
CA ALA A 188 22.70 -3.48 -1.28
C ALA A 188 22.90 -3.23 -2.79
N ALA A 189 24.12 -2.92 -3.19
CA ALA A 189 24.43 -2.76 -4.60
C ALA A 189 24.32 -4.09 -5.36
N VAL A 190 23.83 -4.04 -6.58
CA VAL A 190 23.81 -5.17 -7.51
C VAL A 190 25.24 -5.44 -8.03
N SER A 191 25.62 -6.70 -8.15
CA SER A 191 26.96 -7.06 -8.63
C SER A 191 27.19 -6.58 -10.08
N HIS A 192 28.41 -6.16 -10.38
CA HIS A 192 28.80 -5.74 -11.73
C HIS A 192 28.54 -6.84 -12.79
N GLU A 193 28.77 -8.10 -12.44
CA GLU A 193 28.54 -9.23 -13.32
C GLU A 193 27.07 -9.33 -13.78
N ARG A 194 26.13 -9.12 -12.87
CA ARG A 194 24.67 -9.13 -13.20
C ARG A 194 24.33 -7.98 -14.16
N ILE A 195 24.94 -6.81 -13.98
CA ILE A 195 24.73 -5.64 -14.84
C ILE A 195 25.29 -5.90 -16.25
N VAL A 196 26.50 -6.46 -16.35
CA VAL A 196 27.14 -6.82 -17.63
C VAL A 196 26.31 -7.88 -18.37
N GLU A 197 25.84 -8.91 -17.67
CA GLU A 197 24.99 -9.93 -18.27
C GLU A 197 23.66 -9.35 -18.77
N ALA A 198 23.03 -8.49 -17.98
CA ALA A 198 21.82 -7.79 -18.38
C ALA A 198 22.05 -6.93 -19.64
N ALA A 199 23.15 -6.16 -19.69
CA ALA A 199 23.52 -5.34 -20.85
C ALA A 199 23.73 -6.18 -22.11
N ARG A 200 24.42 -7.31 -21.97
CA ARG A 200 24.67 -8.24 -23.08
C ARG A 200 23.39 -8.81 -23.65
N ARG A 201 22.41 -9.14 -22.80
CA ARG A 201 21.15 -9.78 -23.21
C ARG A 201 20.16 -8.79 -23.79
N ILE A 202 20.00 -7.62 -23.17
CA ILE A 202 19.05 -6.60 -23.65
C ILE A 202 19.46 -6.02 -25.01
N GLY A 203 20.75 -5.98 -25.34
CA GLY A 203 21.25 -5.52 -26.63
C GLY A 203 21.03 -6.48 -27.81
N ARG A 204 20.61 -7.74 -27.55
CA ARG A 204 20.50 -8.80 -28.56
C ARG A 204 19.09 -9.22 -28.92
N ALA A 205 18.09 -8.81 -28.15
CA ALA A 205 16.70 -9.24 -28.33
C ALA A 205 15.74 -8.09 -28.10
N ARG A 206 14.51 -8.24 -28.59
CA ARG A 206 13.41 -7.39 -28.11
C ARG A 206 13.23 -7.62 -26.61
N ALA A 207 13.09 -6.55 -25.85
CA ALA A 207 13.11 -6.64 -24.40
C ALA A 207 12.01 -5.81 -23.72
N VAL A 208 11.64 -6.26 -22.53
CA VAL A 208 10.78 -5.58 -21.57
C VAL A 208 11.58 -5.37 -20.29
N LEU A 209 11.58 -4.13 -19.77
CA LEU A 209 12.02 -3.81 -18.43
C LEU A 209 10.79 -3.87 -17.52
N LEU A 210 10.73 -4.84 -16.62
CA LEU A 210 9.69 -4.92 -15.59
C LEU A 210 10.21 -4.31 -14.29
N LEU A 211 9.60 -3.19 -13.89
CA LEU A 211 10.03 -2.39 -12.74
C LEU A 211 9.12 -2.63 -11.53
N GLY A 212 9.72 -2.71 -10.35
CA GLY A 212 9.04 -2.73 -9.05
C GLY A 212 9.87 -2.04 -7.97
N ALA A 213 9.33 -1.91 -6.77
CA ALA A 213 9.99 -1.32 -5.61
C ALA A 213 10.82 -0.05 -5.94
N ASP A 214 12.11 -0.04 -5.59
CA ASP A 214 13.02 1.10 -5.82
C ASP A 214 13.26 1.44 -7.30
N ALA A 215 13.12 0.47 -8.21
CA ALA A 215 13.18 0.74 -9.65
C ALA A 215 12.05 1.65 -10.14
N LEU A 216 10.95 1.77 -9.38
CA LEU A 216 9.84 2.71 -9.65
C LEU A 216 10.04 4.10 -9.04
N SER A 217 11.18 4.35 -8.37
CA SER A 217 11.58 5.71 -8.02
C SER A 217 11.82 6.56 -9.27
N GLU A 218 11.79 7.89 -9.16
CA GLU A 218 12.06 8.78 -10.29
C GLU A 218 13.42 8.50 -10.94
N ARG A 219 14.46 8.24 -10.12
CA ARG A 219 15.79 7.84 -10.60
C ARG A 219 15.72 6.59 -11.46
N GLY A 220 15.07 5.54 -10.94
CA GLY A 220 14.93 4.26 -11.64
C GLY A 220 14.13 4.40 -12.93
N GLN A 221 13.01 5.13 -12.91
CA GLN A 221 12.20 5.38 -14.10
C GLN A 221 12.98 6.14 -15.19
N ARG A 222 13.74 7.19 -14.83
CA ARG A 222 14.57 7.94 -15.77
C ARG A 222 15.71 7.09 -16.34
N ALA A 223 16.33 6.24 -15.52
CA ALA A 223 17.34 5.30 -15.98
C ALA A 223 16.75 4.25 -16.94
N ALA A 224 15.59 3.67 -16.61
CA ALA A 224 14.87 2.73 -17.48
C ALA A 224 14.49 3.39 -18.83
N SER A 225 14.08 4.66 -18.82
CA SER A 225 13.79 5.41 -20.06
C SER A 225 15.03 5.58 -20.94
N ARG A 226 16.21 5.84 -20.34
CA ARG A 226 17.49 5.89 -21.10
C ARG A 226 17.84 4.54 -21.71
N ILE A 227 17.61 3.45 -20.97
CA ILE A 227 17.81 2.09 -21.49
C ILE A 227 16.86 1.85 -22.66
N ALA A 228 15.58 2.18 -22.51
CA ALA A 228 14.57 2.04 -23.56
C ALA A 228 14.95 2.82 -24.82
N ALA A 229 15.41 4.07 -24.69
CA ALA A 229 15.87 4.88 -25.81
C ALA A 229 17.09 4.28 -26.54
N ALA A 230 18.02 3.67 -25.79
CA ALA A 230 19.23 3.05 -26.37
C ALA A 230 18.97 1.68 -27.02
N THR A 231 17.98 0.92 -26.54
CA THR A 231 17.78 -0.48 -26.90
C THR A 231 16.46 -0.77 -27.63
N GLY A 232 15.48 0.13 -27.54
CA GLY A 232 14.11 -0.09 -28.00
C GLY A 232 13.29 -0.97 -27.06
N ALA A 233 13.75 -1.22 -25.83
CA ALA A 233 13.00 -1.97 -24.83
C ALA A 233 11.73 -1.23 -24.39
N ARG A 234 10.67 -1.99 -24.07
CA ARG A 234 9.48 -1.43 -23.45
C ARG A 234 9.68 -1.36 -21.93
N VAL A 235 9.06 -0.38 -21.28
CA VAL A 235 9.12 -0.22 -19.83
C VAL A 235 7.74 -0.48 -19.24
N ILE A 236 7.65 -1.46 -18.35
CA ILE A 236 6.40 -1.91 -17.71
C ILE A 236 6.61 -1.87 -16.20
N MET A 237 5.64 -1.33 -15.45
CA MET A 237 5.60 -1.45 -13.99
C MET A 237 4.84 -2.70 -13.57
N GLU A 238 5.17 -3.26 -12.42
CA GLU A 238 4.41 -4.37 -11.83
C GLU A 238 2.92 -4.03 -11.67
N SER A 239 2.07 -5.07 -11.59
CA SER A 239 0.61 -4.89 -11.56
C SER A 239 0.11 -4.07 -10.37
N TYR A 240 0.77 -4.20 -9.21
CA TYR A 240 0.36 -3.58 -7.96
C TYR A 240 1.55 -3.00 -7.19
N PRO A 241 2.13 -1.89 -7.67
CA PRO A 241 3.24 -1.23 -6.98
C PRO A 241 2.81 -0.71 -5.61
N ALA A 242 3.69 -0.84 -4.62
CA ALA A 242 3.43 -0.30 -3.28
C ALA A 242 3.21 1.21 -3.32
N ILE A 243 4.09 1.90 -4.03
CA ILE A 243 4.00 3.33 -4.34
C ILE A 243 4.78 3.61 -5.63
N VAL A 244 4.24 4.49 -6.48
CA VAL A 244 4.89 4.92 -7.73
C VAL A 244 4.59 6.38 -8.01
N ALA A 245 5.58 7.13 -8.47
CA ALA A 245 5.39 8.48 -8.99
C ALA A 245 4.98 8.41 -10.46
N LEU A 246 3.95 9.14 -10.85
CA LEU A 246 3.43 9.20 -12.23
C LEU A 246 3.16 10.66 -12.63
N GLY A 247 3.07 10.90 -13.93
CA GLY A 247 2.72 12.20 -14.49
C GLY A 247 3.88 13.21 -14.54
N GLY A 248 3.55 14.45 -14.87
CA GLY A 248 4.55 15.50 -15.09
C GLY A 248 5.49 15.15 -16.24
N ASP A 249 6.79 15.28 -16.00
CA ASP A 249 7.87 14.97 -16.93
C ASP A 249 8.42 13.53 -16.81
N LEU A 250 7.76 12.69 -16.01
CA LEU A 250 8.15 11.29 -15.82
C LEU A 250 7.81 10.44 -17.05
N PRO A 251 8.60 9.40 -17.33
CA PRO A 251 8.31 8.49 -18.42
C PRO A 251 6.93 7.85 -18.29
N ARG A 252 6.24 7.64 -19.41
CA ARG A 252 5.03 6.84 -19.40
C ARG A 252 5.36 5.39 -19.11
N LEU A 253 4.75 4.82 -18.07
CA LEU A 253 4.84 3.42 -17.72
C LEU A 253 3.55 2.69 -18.14
N GLU A 254 3.73 1.53 -18.75
CA GLU A 254 2.67 0.55 -18.94
C GLU A 254 2.55 -0.29 -17.68
N ARG A 255 1.33 -0.67 -17.27
CA ARG A 255 1.14 -1.58 -16.13
C ARG A 255 1.07 -3.02 -16.62
N LEU A 256 1.74 -3.93 -15.93
CA LEU A 256 1.59 -5.37 -16.18
C LEU A 256 0.13 -5.78 -15.96
N ALA A 257 -0.42 -6.52 -16.90
CA ALA A 257 -1.80 -6.99 -16.89
C ALA A 257 -2.09 -7.89 -15.67
N TYR A 258 -3.37 -8.17 -15.43
CA TYR A 258 -3.82 -8.98 -14.30
C TYR A 258 -3.98 -10.47 -14.68
N PHE A 259 -4.67 -10.75 -15.78
CA PHE A 259 -4.95 -12.12 -16.20
C PHE A 259 -3.74 -12.74 -16.90
N PRO A 260 -3.47 -14.04 -16.71
CA PRO A 260 -2.27 -14.69 -17.25
C PRO A 260 -2.19 -14.63 -18.78
N GLU A 261 -3.30 -14.78 -19.48
CA GLU A 261 -3.34 -14.66 -20.94
C GLU A 261 -2.99 -13.25 -21.42
N ASP A 262 -3.48 -12.21 -20.71
CA ASP A 262 -3.19 -10.82 -21.03
C ASP A 262 -1.70 -10.50 -20.77
N VAL A 263 -1.14 -11.00 -19.64
CA VAL A 263 0.30 -10.88 -19.35
C VAL A 263 1.13 -11.53 -20.44
N ARG A 264 0.78 -12.76 -20.83
CA ARG A 264 1.49 -13.47 -21.89
C ARG A 264 1.39 -12.75 -23.24
N SER A 265 0.22 -12.23 -23.58
CA SER A 265 0.03 -11.40 -24.77
C SER A 265 0.85 -10.12 -24.71
N GLN A 266 0.85 -9.44 -23.55
CA GLN A 266 1.60 -8.19 -23.32
C GLN A 266 3.11 -8.40 -23.40
N LEU A 267 3.64 -9.48 -22.83
CA LEU A 267 5.08 -9.79 -22.84
C LEU A 267 5.54 -10.48 -24.13
N GLY A 268 4.64 -11.18 -24.82
CA GLY A 268 4.94 -11.93 -26.05
C GLY A 268 6.13 -12.88 -25.86
N ASP A 269 7.00 -12.90 -26.88
CA ASP A 269 8.28 -13.64 -26.86
C ASP A 269 9.48 -12.76 -26.47
N ASP A 270 9.23 -11.55 -25.95
CA ASP A 270 10.27 -10.62 -25.57
C ASP A 270 11.09 -11.16 -24.39
N PHE A 271 12.35 -10.76 -24.32
CA PHE A 271 13.21 -10.96 -23.18
C PHE A 271 12.76 -10.06 -22.03
N VAL A 272 12.62 -10.59 -20.81
CA VAL A 272 12.14 -9.83 -19.65
C VAL A 272 13.28 -9.63 -18.66
N LEU A 273 13.66 -8.36 -18.46
CA LEU A 273 14.59 -7.93 -17.44
C LEU A 273 13.80 -7.36 -16.26
N VAL A 274 13.92 -8.00 -15.09
CA VAL A 274 13.20 -7.62 -13.86
C VAL A 274 14.13 -6.81 -12.96
N ALA A 275 13.68 -5.64 -12.56
CA ALA A 275 14.38 -4.77 -11.62
C ALA A 275 13.47 -4.38 -10.44
N GLY A 276 13.86 -4.74 -9.22
CA GLY A 276 13.13 -4.41 -8.00
C GLY A 276 11.78 -5.12 -7.83
N SER A 277 11.44 -6.07 -8.70
CA SER A 277 10.22 -6.86 -8.64
C SER A 277 10.54 -8.36 -8.58
N ARG A 278 9.51 -9.18 -8.61
CA ARG A 278 9.61 -10.64 -8.74
C ARG A 278 9.31 -11.06 -10.18
N ALA A 279 9.74 -12.26 -10.55
CA ALA A 279 9.31 -12.86 -11.80
C ALA A 279 7.78 -12.90 -11.87
N PRO A 280 7.16 -12.55 -13.02
CA PRO A 280 5.72 -12.56 -13.17
C PRO A 280 5.13 -13.96 -12.97
N VAL A 281 4.16 -14.05 -12.06
CA VAL A 281 3.37 -15.25 -11.81
C VAL A 281 1.88 -14.96 -11.99
N SER A 282 1.12 -16.00 -12.32
CA SER A 282 -0.35 -15.90 -12.35
C SER A 282 -0.88 -15.55 -10.98
N TYR A 283 -1.87 -14.65 -10.92
CA TYR A 283 -2.46 -14.20 -9.64
C TYR A 283 -3.16 -15.36 -8.92
N PHE A 284 -3.85 -16.20 -9.68
CA PHE A 284 -4.44 -17.46 -9.23
C PHE A 284 -3.99 -18.60 -10.13
N GLY A 285 -4.14 -19.84 -9.65
CA GLY A 285 -3.98 -21.04 -10.48
C GLY A 285 -5.22 -21.23 -11.37
N TYR A 286 -5.06 -21.00 -12.68
CA TYR A 286 -6.13 -21.20 -13.65
C TYR A 286 -5.91 -22.51 -14.43
N PRO A 287 -6.95 -23.35 -14.60
CA PRO A 287 -6.84 -24.55 -15.42
C PRO A 287 -6.33 -24.24 -16.84
N GLY A 288 -5.34 -24.96 -17.30
CA GLY A 288 -4.77 -24.78 -18.64
C GLY A 288 -3.87 -23.54 -18.81
N GLN A 289 -3.62 -22.76 -17.75
CA GLN A 289 -2.69 -21.64 -17.78
C GLN A 289 -1.45 -21.93 -16.92
N PRO A 290 -0.26 -21.48 -17.32
CA PRO A 290 0.94 -21.65 -16.51
C PRO A 290 0.94 -20.69 -15.31
N SER A 291 1.49 -21.14 -14.18
CA SER A 291 1.73 -20.25 -13.03
C SER A 291 2.92 -19.31 -13.27
N GLU A 292 3.98 -19.76 -13.94
CA GLU A 292 5.09 -18.92 -14.39
C GLU A 292 4.76 -18.32 -15.76
N LEU A 293 4.74 -17.00 -15.85
CA LEU A 293 4.28 -16.28 -17.05
C LEU A 293 5.42 -15.93 -18.03
N VAL A 294 6.67 -16.16 -17.61
CA VAL A 294 7.87 -15.95 -18.44
C VAL A 294 8.76 -17.18 -18.29
N ALA A 295 9.16 -17.76 -19.40
CA ALA A 295 10.09 -18.90 -19.40
C ALA A 295 11.48 -18.47 -18.86
N GLN A 296 12.13 -19.33 -18.08
CA GLN A 296 13.41 -19.03 -17.40
C GLN A 296 14.53 -18.58 -18.37
N ASN A 297 14.57 -19.13 -19.57
CA ASN A 297 15.56 -18.74 -20.60
C ASN A 297 15.34 -17.32 -21.16
N ARG A 298 14.17 -16.73 -20.96
CA ARG A 298 13.81 -15.36 -21.37
C ARG A 298 13.80 -14.37 -20.20
N LEU A 299 14.11 -14.82 -18.97
CA LEU A 299 14.06 -14.03 -17.76
C LEU A 299 15.47 -13.73 -17.24
N VAL A 300 15.71 -12.48 -16.86
CA VAL A 300 16.87 -12.09 -16.05
C VAL A 300 16.42 -11.22 -14.89
N LEU A 301 16.82 -11.60 -13.70
CA LEU A 301 16.62 -10.81 -12.50
C LEU A 301 17.83 -9.88 -12.33
N LEU A 302 17.68 -8.60 -12.71
CA LEU A 302 18.70 -7.59 -12.50
C LEU A 302 18.85 -7.27 -11.00
N SER A 303 17.73 -7.04 -10.32
CA SER A 303 17.71 -6.75 -8.89
C SER A 303 16.43 -7.26 -8.24
N SER A 304 16.53 -7.65 -6.96
CA SER A 304 15.42 -8.04 -6.11
C SER A 304 14.91 -6.85 -5.29
N PRO A 305 13.68 -6.90 -4.72
CA PRO A 305 13.27 -5.96 -3.70
C PRO A 305 14.28 -5.96 -2.54
N GLY A 306 14.79 -4.78 -2.15
CA GLY A 306 15.84 -4.65 -1.12
C GLY A 306 17.26 -4.46 -1.65
N GLU A 307 17.48 -4.57 -2.96
CA GLU A 307 18.71 -4.14 -3.64
C GLU A 307 18.50 -2.75 -4.28
N ASP A 308 19.57 -1.97 -4.49
CA ASP A 308 19.53 -0.64 -5.16
C ASP A 308 19.26 -0.81 -6.66
N SER A 309 17.99 -0.99 -6.98
CA SER A 309 17.52 -1.21 -8.34
C SER A 309 17.68 0.04 -9.21
N ALA A 310 17.53 1.23 -8.61
CA ALA A 310 17.70 2.49 -9.32
C ALA A 310 19.17 2.67 -9.75
N LEU A 311 20.13 2.42 -8.86
CA LEU A 311 21.56 2.45 -9.17
C LEU A 311 21.91 1.39 -10.23
N ALA A 312 21.37 0.17 -10.10
CA ALA A 312 21.61 -0.89 -11.08
C ALA A 312 21.12 -0.51 -12.49
N LEU A 313 19.95 0.13 -12.58
CA LEU A 313 19.42 0.66 -13.85
C LEU A 313 20.25 1.82 -14.39
N GLU A 314 20.77 2.71 -13.53
CA GLU A 314 21.69 3.79 -13.95
C GLU A 314 22.97 3.23 -14.54
N GLN A 315 23.60 2.25 -13.88
CA GLN A 315 24.80 1.58 -14.37
C GLN A 315 24.54 0.80 -15.67
N LEU A 316 23.40 0.11 -15.77
CA LEU A 316 22.98 -0.56 -16.99
C LEU A 316 22.78 0.45 -18.14
N ALA A 317 22.13 1.58 -17.88
CA ALA A 317 21.93 2.64 -18.87
C ALA A 317 23.27 3.16 -19.41
N GLU A 318 24.27 3.37 -18.56
CA GLU A 318 25.61 3.77 -18.99
C GLU A 318 26.26 2.73 -19.91
N GLN A 319 26.16 1.44 -19.58
CA GLN A 319 26.75 0.38 -20.40
C GLN A 319 26.10 0.26 -21.78
N VAL A 320 24.75 0.25 -21.84
CA VAL A 320 24.06 0.12 -23.13
C VAL A 320 24.21 1.37 -24.00
N THR A 321 24.28 2.56 -23.41
CA THR A 321 24.50 3.80 -24.17
C THR A 321 25.90 3.87 -24.78
N ARG A 322 26.94 3.43 -24.07
CA ARG A 322 28.30 3.36 -24.62
C ARG A 322 28.44 2.37 -25.77
N SER A 323 27.61 1.32 -25.79
CA SER A 323 27.67 0.26 -26.80
C SER A 323 26.75 0.53 -28.00
N SER A 324 25.87 1.51 -27.92
CA SER A 324 24.87 1.83 -28.95
C SER A 324 25.31 3.03 -29.80
N ASN A 325 25.51 2.77 -31.10
CA ASN A 325 25.77 3.84 -32.08
C ASN A 325 24.49 4.46 -32.71
N ALA A 326 23.30 4.02 -32.28
CA ALA A 326 22.02 4.50 -32.83
C ALA A 326 20.96 4.61 -31.74
N THR A 327 20.29 5.74 -31.70
CA THR A 327 19.02 5.91 -30.99
C THR A 327 17.92 5.14 -31.73
N ARG A 328 17.48 4.02 -31.15
CA ARG A 328 16.32 3.28 -31.64
C ARG A 328 15.08 3.89 -30.99
N ALA A 329 14.14 4.36 -31.80
CA ALA A 329 12.88 4.86 -31.26
C ALA A 329 12.19 3.77 -30.41
N PRO A 330 11.74 4.09 -29.19
CA PRO A 330 10.97 3.13 -28.39
C PRO A 330 9.75 2.67 -29.19
N ALA A 331 9.42 1.37 -29.07
CA ALA A 331 8.21 0.85 -29.71
C ALA A 331 6.99 1.62 -29.20
N PRO A 332 6.09 2.06 -30.09
CA PRO A 332 4.90 2.78 -29.67
C PRO A 332 4.07 1.89 -28.72
N VAL A 333 3.68 2.46 -27.58
CA VAL A 333 2.75 1.82 -26.66
C VAL A 333 1.39 1.82 -27.32
N THR A 334 0.98 0.71 -27.92
CA THR A 334 -0.38 0.50 -28.41
C THR A 334 -1.30 0.32 -27.21
N VAL A 335 -1.97 1.38 -26.78
CA VAL A 335 -3.14 1.27 -25.91
C VAL A 335 -4.31 0.91 -26.82
N PRO A 336 -5.04 -0.19 -26.56
CA PRO A 336 -6.31 -0.38 -27.23
C PRO A 336 -7.18 0.84 -26.94
N ASP A 337 -7.59 1.53 -27.99
CA ASP A 337 -8.56 2.62 -27.87
C ASP A 337 -9.85 1.98 -27.33
N GLU A 338 -10.36 2.45 -26.19
CA GLU A 338 -11.68 2.06 -25.71
C GLU A 338 -12.72 2.72 -26.63
N ALA A 339 -12.72 2.32 -27.89
CA ALA A 339 -13.65 2.74 -28.90
C ALA A 339 -14.98 2.01 -28.74
N GLN A 340 -15.62 2.19 -27.60
CA GLN A 340 -17.06 2.17 -27.48
C GLN A 340 -17.40 3.12 -26.34
N ARG A 341 -17.79 4.34 -26.68
CA ARG A 341 -18.41 5.26 -25.73
C ARG A 341 -19.72 4.61 -25.27
N ALA A 342 -19.67 3.95 -24.11
CA ALA A 342 -20.87 3.61 -23.40
C ALA A 342 -21.65 4.92 -23.19
N SER A 343 -22.95 4.90 -23.48
CA SER A 343 -23.81 6.05 -23.20
C SER A 343 -23.93 6.18 -21.66
N GLY A 344 -23.65 7.37 -21.14
CA GLY A 344 -23.77 7.70 -19.72
C GLY A 344 -22.41 7.95 -19.03
N PHE A 345 -22.46 8.13 -17.72
CA PHE A 345 -21.31 8.39 -16.88
C PHE A 345 -20.52 7.09 -16.62
N THR A 346 -19.24 7.08 -16.97
CA THR A 346 -18.41 5.86 -16.99
C THR A 346 -17.19 5.96 -16.07
N PRO A 347 -16.54 4.83 -15.72
CA PRO A 347 -15.24 4.83 -15.04
C PRO A 347 -14.15 5.59 -15.80
N ALA A 348 -14.24 5.66 -17.12
CA ALA A 348 -13.29 6.40 -17.96
C ALA A 348 -13.46 7.91 -17.77
N ASP A 349 -14.69 8.40 -17.58
CA ASP A 349 -14.96 9.81 -17.32
C ASP A 349 -14.46 10.23 -15.95
N VAL A 350 -14.64 9.38 -14.92
CA VAL A 350 -14.06 9.59 -13.59
C VAL A 350 -12.53 9.69 -13.68
N ALA A 351 -11.91 8.79 -14.42
CA ALA A 351 -10.46 8.79 -14.60
C ALA A 351 -9.95 10.02 -15.34
N GLU A 352 -10.66 10.47 -16.38
CA GLU A 352 -10.30 11.66 -17.15
C GLU A 352 -10.36 12.92 -16.30
N GLU A 353 -11.46 13.13 -15.57
CA GLU A 353 -11.61 14.31 -14.70
C GLU A 353 -10.58 14.33 -13.56
N LEU A 354 -10.26 13.17 -12.98
CA LEU A 354 -9.19 13.07 -11.99
C LEU A 354 -7.86 13.51 -12.58
N VAL A 355 -7.47 12.99 -13.73
CA VAL A 355 -6.20 13.31 -14.40
C VAL A 355 -6.08 14.80 -14.71
N LEU A 356 -7.16 15.44 -15.12
CA LEU A 356 -7.18 16.87 -15.46
C LEU A 356 -7.06 17.79 -14.24
N GLN A 357 -7.53 17.35 -13.07
CA GLN A 357 -7.67 18.23 -11.90
C GLN A 357 -6.69 17.89 -10.76
N LEU A 358 -5.98 16.74 -10.80
CA LEU A 358 -5.01 16.39 -9.76
C LEU A 358 -4.01 17.52 -9.53
N PRO A 359 -3.87 18.02 -8.29
CA PRO A 359 -2.82 18.97 -7.96
C PRO A 359 -1.43 18.33 -8.01
N GLU A 360 -0.41 19.16 -8.15
CA GLU A 360 0.98 18.72 -8.06
C GLU A 360 1.24 18.06 -6.71
N ASN A 361 1.96 16.94 -6.70
CA ASN A 361 2.30 16.16 -5.52
C ASN A 361 1.10 15.55 -4.76
N ALA A 362 -0.07 15.45 -5.39
CA ALA A 362 -1.19 14.69 -4.84
C ALA A 362 -0.81 13.22 -4.61
N ILE A 363 -1.53 12.56 -3.71
CA ILE A 363 -1.38 11.13 -3.44
C ILE A 363 -2.70 10.44 -3.75
N VAL A 364 -2.68 9.46 -4.65
CA VAL A 364 -3.85 8.65 -5.00
C VAL A 364 -3.73 7.29 -4.34
N SER A 365 -4.60 7.00 -3.36
CA SER A 365 -4.76 5.65 -2.81
C SER A 365 -5.80 4.92 -3.63
N LEU A 366 -5.33 3.97 -4.43
CA LEU A 366 -6.11 3.30 -5.45
C LEU A 366 -6.52 1.90 -5.02
N GLU A 367 -7.82 1.67 -4.94
CA GLU A 367 -8.38 0.34 -4.75
C GLU A 367 -9.65 0.14 -5.58
N GLY A 368 -9.71 -0.95 -6.30
CA GLY A 368 -10.80 -1.28 -7.20
C GLY A 368 -10.39 -1.28 -8.66
N SER A 369 -10.78 -2.34 -9.37
CA SER A 369 -10.43 -2.53 -10.77
C SER A 369 -11.25 -1.64 -11.71
N SER A 370 -12.51 -1.35 -11.37
CA SER A 370 -13.44 -0.64 -12.26
C SER A 370 -12.94 0.75 -12.65
N CYS A 371 -12.57 1.59 -11.68
CA CYS A 371 -12.03 2.92 -11.94
C CYS A 371 -10.50 2.94 -11.99
N GLY A 372 -9.84 2.00 -11.33
CA GLY A 372 -8.38 1.98 -11.23
C GLY A 372 -7.67 1.71 -12.55
N ALA A 373 -8.16 0.78 -13.36
CA ALA A 373 -7.54 0.49 -14.64
C ALA A 373 -7.67 1.66 -15.65
N PRO A 374 -8.84 2.30 -15.83
CA PRO A 374 -8.95 3.52 -16.64
C PRO A 374 -8.06 4.66 -16.14
N TYR A 375 -7.96 4.85 -14.82
CA TYR A 375 -7.11 5.86 -14.23
C TYR A 375 -5.62 5.62 -14.53
N LEU A 376 -5.09 4.44 -14.26
CA LEU A 376 -3.67 4.13 -14.47
C LEU A 376 -3.25 4.25 -15.94
N ARG A 377 -4.15 3.95 -16.88
CA ARG A 377 -3.87 4.17 -18.33
C ARG A 377 -3.68 5.64 -18.69
N ARG A 378 -4.28 6.57 -17.92
CA ARG A 378 -4.28 8.02 -18.17
C ARG A 378 -3.37 8.81 -17.23
N ALA A 379 -2.93 8.24 -16.12
CA ALA A 379 -2.21 8.90 -15.04
C ALA A 379 -0.94 9.65 -15.49
N HIS A 380 -0.30 9.18 -16.57
CA HIS A 380 0.85 9.87 -17.18
C HIS A 380 0.54 11.28 -17.73
N ARG A 381 -0.74 11.62 -17.94
CA ARG A 381 -1.20 12.94 -18.42
C ARG A 381 -1.45 13.93 -17.28
N ALA A 382 -1.52 13.45 -16.04
CA ALA A 382 -1.71 14.29 -14.87
C ALA A 382 -0.44 15.08 -14.52
N ARG A 383 -0.56 16.06 -13.64
CA ARG A 383 0.57 16.64 -12.94
C ARG A 383 1.30 15.54 -12.17
N ARG A 384 2.54 15.77 -11.77
CA ARG A 384 3.30 14.81 -10.98
C ARG A 384 2.57 14.49 -9.67
N HIS A 385 2.37 13.21 -9.41
CA HIS A 385 1.64 12.71 -8.25
C HIS A 385 2.12 11.31 -7.86
N TRP A 386 1.67 10.83 -6.72
CA TRP A 386 2.01 9.51 -6.21
C TRP A 386 0.79 8.59 -6.25
N VAL A 387 0.99 7.33 -6.56
CA VAL A 387 -0.06 6.31 -6.56
C VAL A 387 0.34 5.16 -5.66
N MET A 388 -0.52 4.80 -4.71
CA MET A 388 -0.44 3.58 -3.90
C MET A 388 -1.50 2.60 -4.36
N THR A 389 -1.16 1.31 -4.45
CA THR A 389 -2.10 0.26 -4.86
C THR A 389 -2.25 -0.83 -3.81
N ASN A 390 -3.25 -1.71 -3.98
CA ASN A 390 -3.47 -2.85 -3.11
C ASN A 390 -2.48 -3.98 -3.45
N THR A 391 -1.38 -4.05 -2.72
CA THR A 391 -0.26 -4.97 -2.97
C THR A 391 -0.53 -6.42 -2.61
N GLY A 392 -1.38 -6.68 -1.64
CA GLY A 392 -1.66 -8.04 -1.13
C GLY A 392 -2.98 -8.62 -1.61
N GLY A 393 -3.85 -7.82 -2.22
CA GLY A 393 -5.15 -8.25 -2.71
C GLY A 393 -6.24 -8.33 -1.63
N ALA A 394 -5.93 -8.11 -0.36
CA ALA A 394 -6.95 -8.00 0.69
C ALA A 394 -7.65 -6.65 0.55
N ILE A 395 -8.94 -6.67 0.17
CA ILE A 395 -9.74 -5.46 -0.04
C ILE A 395 -10.06 -4.76 1.29
N GLY A 396 -10.27 -3.43 1.21
CA GLY A 396 -10.41 -2.55 2.38
C GLY A 396 -9.11 -1.86 2.77
N GLN A 397 -8.09 -1.87 1.92
CA GLN A 397 -6.82 -1.17 2.14
C GLN A 397 -6.89 0.31 1.78
N GLY A 398 -7.57 0.66 0.70
CA GLY A 398 -7.40 1.96 0.04
C GLY A 398 -7.78 3.16 0.91
N ILE A 399 -8.90 3.10 1.64
CA ILE A 399 -9.34 4.20 2.51
C ILE A 399 -8.34 4.43 3.67
N PRO A 400 -8.00 3.41 4.48
CA PRO A 400 -7.04 3.61 5.57
C PRO A 400 -5.63 3.93 5.08
N CYS A 401 -5.16 3.41 3.94
CA CYS A 401 -3.89 3.83 3.37
C CYS A 401 -3.90 5.32 3.01
N GLY A 402 -5.00 5.83 2.44
CA GLY A 402 -5.16 7.26 2.19
C GLY A 402 -5.15 8.09 3.47
N LEU A 403 -5.78 7.61 4.54
CA LEU A 403 -5.73 8.23 5.87
C LEU A 403 -4.27 8.34 6.37
N GLY A 404 -3.53 7.23 6.32
CA GLY A 404 -2.12 7.21 6.72
C GLY A 404 -1.24 8.14 5.88
N ALA A 405 -1.48 8.18 4.58
CA ALA A 405 -0.78 9.07 3.65
C ALA A 405 -1.02 10.56 3.97
N ALA A 406 -2.28 10.93 4.28
CA ALA A 406 -2.63 12.30 4.65
C ALA A 406 -1.94 12.75 5.96
N ILE A 407 -1.79 11.84 6.93
CA ILE A 407 -1.04 12.12 8.16
C ILE A 407 0.47 12.24 7.87
N ALA A 408 1.01 11.42 6.96
CA ALA A 408 2.42 11.45 6.57
C ALA A 408 2.80 12.70 5.76
N ARG A 409 1.88 13.23 4.97
CA ARG A 409 2.07 14.39 4.09
C ARG A 409 0.89 15.36 4.21
N PRO A 410 0.82 16.15 5.29
CA PRO A 410 -0.29 17.08 5.51
C PRO A 410 -0.41 18.18 4.45
N ASP A 411 0.68 18.48 3.73
CA ASP A 411 0.69 19.47 2.64
C ASP A 411 0.27 18.91 1.28
N SER A 412 -0.07 17.62 1.20
CA SER A 412 -0.50 16.96 -0.03
C SER A 412 -1.99 16.63 0.01
N ARG A 413 -2.71 16.93 -1.05
CA ARG A 413 -4.09 16.44 -1.21
C ARG A 413 -4.06 14.93 -1.45
N VAL A 414 -4.88 14.19 -0.70
CA VAL A 414 -5.03 12.75 -0.87
C VAL A 414 -6.37 12.44 -1.52
N ILE A 415 -6.36 11.57 -2.53
CA ILE A 415 -7.55 11.05 -3.20
C ILE A 415 -7.62 9.53 -2.96
N CYS A 416 -8.69 9.05 -2.31
CA CYS A 416 -8.98 7.63 -2.23
C CYS A 416 -9.93 7.26 -3.37
N LEU A 417 -9.42 6.64 -4.43
CA LEU A 417 -10.23 6.14 -5.54
C LEU A 417 -10.62 4.69 -5.27
N GLN A 418 -11.89 4.46 -4.97
CA GLN A 418 -12.41 3.22 -4.38
C GLN A 418 -13.55 2.61 -5.19
N SER A 419 -13.68 1.28 -5.15
CA SER A 419 -14.92 0.59 -5.50
C SER A 419 -15.84 0.49 -4.28
N ASP A 420 -17.14 0.50 -4.49
CA ASP A 420 -18.16 0.44 -3.45
C ASP A 420 -18.05 -0.84 -2.59
N GLY A 421 -17.79 -1.99 -3.19
CA GLY A 421 -17.65 -3.24 -2.44
C GLY A 421 -16.41 -3.28 -1.55
N SER A 422 -15.25 -2.77 -2.01
CA SER A 422 -14.02 -2.76 -1.21
C SER A 422 -14.06 -1.72 -0.09
N ALA A 423 -14.69 -0.58 -0.34
CA ALA A 423 -14.80 0.50 0.62
C ALA A 423 -15.57 0.12 1.89
N GLN A 424 -16.49 -0.88 1.82
CA GLN A 424 -17.25 -1.36 2.97
C GLN A 424 -16.40 -1.99 4.07
N TYR A 425 -15.25 -2.55 3.72
CA TYR A 425 -14.41 -3.29 4.67
C TYR A 425 -13.80 -2.43 5.77
N THR A 426 -13.55 -1.14 5.47
CA THR A 426 -12.86 -0.21 6.38
C THR A 426 -13.48 1.18 6.37
N VAL A 427 -14.78 1.26 6.12
CA VAL A 427 -15.53 2.53 6.04
C VAL A 427 -15.40 3.36 7.32
N GLN A 428 -15.13 2.75 8.48
CA GLN A 428 -14.89 3.40 9.76
C GLN A 428 -13.72 4.40 9.71
N ALA A 429 -12.82 4.27 8.74
CA ALA A 429 -11.75 5.25 8.51
C ALA A 429 -12.26 6.67 8.23
N LEU A 430 -13.49 6.81 7.72
CA LEU A 430 -14.14 8.11 7.50
C LEU A 430 -14.26 8.90 8.81
N TRP A 431 -14.63 8.23 9.90
CA TRP A 431 -14.71 8.86 11.20
C TRP A 431 -13.35 9.41 11.66
N THR A 432 -12.29 8.64 11.49
CA THR A 432 -10.94 9.09 11.82
C THR A 432 -10.51 10.25 10.94
N MET A 433 -10.80 10.22 9.62
CA MET A 433 -10.51 11.34 8.71
C MET A 433 -11.23 12.63 9.13
N ALA A 434 -12.51 12.54 9.54
CA ALA A 434 -13.27 13.67 10.02
C ALA A 434 -12.71 14.22 11.35
N ARG A 435 -12.41 13.31 12.32
CA ARG A 435 -11.82 13.68 13.61
C ARG A 435 -10.49 14.39 13.48
N GLU A 436 -9.64 13.92 12.59
CA GLU A 436 -8.29 14.45 12.34
C GLU A 436 -8.30 15.63 11.34
N ALA A 437 -9.48 16.01 10.81
CA ALA A 437 -9.68 17.05 9.80
C ALA A 437 -8.75 16.91 8.58
N LEU A 438 -8.61 15.69 8.06
CA LEU A 438 -7.65 15.39 6.99
C LEU A 438 -8.16 15.85 5.62
N ASP A 439 -7.29 16.41 4.81
CA ASP A 439 -7.57 16.85 3.44
C ASP A 439 -7.62 15.66 2.46
N VAL A 440 -8.68 14.86 2.57
CA VAL A 440 -8.90 13.65 1.79
C VAL A 440 -10.17 13.75 0.96
N THR A 441 -10.08 13.49 -0.34
CA THR A 441 -11.22 13.30 -1.23
C THR A 441 -11.46 11.81 -1.42
N LEU A 442 -12.59 11.29 -0.94
CA LEU A 442 -12.99 9.90 -1.16
C LEU A 442 -13.93 9.81 -2.37
N VAL A 443 -13.48 9.18 -3.44
CA VAL A 443 -14.26 8.92 -4.65
C VAL A 443 -14.71 7.46 -4.65
N ILE A 444 -16.01 7.22 -4.46
CA ILE A 444 -16.62 5.89 -4.49
C ILE A 444 -17.22 5.63 -5.88
N CYS A 445 -16.64 4.70 -6.59
CA CYS A 445 -17.14 4.22 -7.88
C CYS A 445 -18.20 3.14 -7.64
N ALA A 446 -19.46 3.58 -7.45
CA ALA A 446 -20.57 2.71 -7.08
C ALA A 446 -21.19 2.07 -8.34
N ASN A 447 -20.77 0.85 -8.64
CA ASN A 447 -21.35 0.01 -9.68
C ASN A 447 -22.26 -1.11 -9.12
N HIS A 448 -22.45 -1.11 -7.81
CA HIS A 448 -23.35 -1.98 -7.06
C HIS A 448 -23.12 -3.49 -7.28
N ARG A 449 -21.85 -3.89 -7.50
CA ARG A 449 -21.48 -5.30 -7.71
C ARG A 449 -19.99 -5.56 -7.42
N TYR A 450 -19.67 -6.78 -7.11
CA TYR A 450 -18.29 -7.28 -7.16
C TYR A 450 -17.92 -7.62 -8.61
N GLY A 451 -17.59 -6.60 -9.42
CA GLY A 451 -17.35 -6.75 -10.85
C GLY A 451 -16.27 -7.76 -11.20
N ILE A 452 -15.20 -7.87 -10.39
CA ILE A 452 -14.14 -8.86 -10.62
C ILE A 452 -14.66 -10.29 -10.44
N LEU A 453 -15.54 -10.57 -9.46
CA LEU A 453 -16.10 -11.90 -9.27
C LEU A 453 -17.00 -12.29 -10.45
N GLN A 454 -17.80 -11.35 -10.97
CA GLN A 454 -18.60 -11.59 -12.16
C GLN A 454 -17.72 -11.86 -13.39
N THR A 455 -16.59 -11.17 -13.52
CA THR A 455 -15.62 -11.41 -14.59
C THR A 455 -15.02 -12.81 -14.48
N GLU A 456 -14.60 -13.22 -13.28
CA GLU A 456 -14.05 -14.56 -13.06
C GLU A 456 -15.08 -15.67 -13.29
N LEU A 457 -16.34 -15.48 -12.87
CA LEU A 457 -17.43 -16.44 -13.17
C LEU A 457 -17.62 -16.60 -14.68
N ARG A 458 -17.70 -15.50 -15.45
CA ARG A 458 -17.81 -15.57 -16.92
C ARG A 458 -16.61 -16.28 -17.54
N ARG A 459 -15.40 -16.02 -17.08
CA ARG A 459 -14.17 -16.68 -17.55
C ARG A 459 -14.19 -18.19 -17.26
N ALA A 460 -14.78 -18.60 -16.14
CA ALA A 460 -15.00 -20.00 -15.80
C ALA A 460 -16.18 -20.64 -16.54
N GLY A 461 -16.85 -19.92 -17.44
CA GLY A 461 -18.02 -20.41 -18.17
C GLY A 461 -19.30 -20.50 -17.34
N VAL A 462 -19.34 -19.85 -16.17
CA VAL A 462 -20.51 -19.84 -15.29
C VAL A 462 -21.45 -18.70 -15.66
N SER A 463 -22.75 -19.04 -15.86
CA SER A 463 -23.80 -18.03 -16.09
C SER A 463 -24.01 -17.17 -14.85
N LEU A 464 -24.20 -15.88 -15.05
CA LEU A 464 -24.59 -14.94 -14.00
C LEU A 464 -26.10 -14.91 -13.73
N ASP A 465 -26.90 -15.69 -14.48
CA ASP A 465 -28.37 -15.78 -14.31
C ASP A 465 -28.77 -16.72 -13.17
N GLY A 466 -27.81 -17.48 -12.63
CA GLY A 466 -28.02 -18.33 -11.48
C GLY A 466 -28.35 -17.53 -10.21
N GLN A 467 -29.35 -17.95 -9.45
CA GLN A 467 -29.78 -17.24 -8.23
C GLN A 467 -28.65 -17.02 -7.24
N ALA A 468 -27.82 -18.03 -7.00
CA ALA A 468 -26.70 -17.93 -6.04
C ALA A 468 -25.57 -17.01 -6.56
N SER A 469 -25.16 -17.14 -7.83
CA SER A 469 -24.10 -16.31 -8.43
C SER A 469 -24.50 -14.84 -8.49
N ALA A 470 -25.75 -14.54 -8.85
CA ALA A 470 -26.28 -13.19 -8.80
C ALA A 470 -26.31 -12.64 -7.36
N HIS A 471 -26.88 -13.42 -6.42
CA HIS A 471 -27.02 -13.00 -5.02
C HIS A 471 -25.67 -12.70 -4.34
N MET A 472 -24.64 -13.50 -4.60
CA MET A 472 -23.33 -13.36 -3.97
C MET A 472 -22.42 -12.30 -4.62
N THR A 473 -22.80 -11.73 -5.75
CA THR A 473 -21.98 -10.76 -6.49
C THR A 473 -22.63 -9.40 -6.71
N ARG A 474 -23.92 -9.25 -6.39
CA ARG A 474 -24.66 -7.98 -6.49
C ARG A 474 -24.70 -7.26 -5.14
N LEU A 475 -24.63 -5.94 -5.18
CA LEU A 475 -24.65 -5.03 -4.02
C LEU A 475 -25.78 -3.99 -4.16
N ASP A 476 -26.84 -4.32 -4.90
CA ASP A 476 -27.90 -3.41 -5.28
C ASP A 476 -29.23 -3.58 -4.52
N ALA A 477 -29.31 -4.57 -3.62
CA ALA A 477 -30.52 -4.86 -2.83
C ALA A 477 -30.19 -5.24 -1.37
N PRO A 478 -30.11 -4.24 -0.43
CA PRO A 478 -30.25 -2.80 -0.66
C PRO A 478 -28.99 -2.15 -1.24
N ARG A 479 -29.13 -1.03 -1.93
CA ARG A 479 -28.01 -0.17 -2.29
C ARG A 479 -27.51 0.58 -1.07
N VAL A 480 -26.20 0.69 -0.93
CA VAL A 480 -25.60 1.53 0.12
C VAL A 480 -25.77 2.99 -0.25
N ASP A 481 -26.29 3.79 0.66
CA ASP A 481 -26.30 5.25 0.56
C ASP A 481 -25.00 5.80 1.14
N TRP A 482 -24.01 5.98 0.28
CA TRP A 482 -22.67 6.41 0.67
C TRP A 482 -22.65 7.83 1.23
N VAL A 483 -23.51 8.71 0.72
CA VAL A 483 -23.62 10.10 1.20
C VAL A 483 -24.15 10.12 2.63
N SER A 484 -25.21 9.36 2.93
CA SER A 484 -25.75 9.24 4.28
C SER A 484 -24.77 8.55 5.22
N LEU A 485 -24.07 7.53 4.76
CA LEU A 485 -23.04 6.83 5.54
C LEU A 485 -21.86 7.77 5.87
N GLY A 486 -21.36 8.51 4.88
CA GLY A 486 -20.32 9.52 5.08
C GLY A 486 -20.73 10.58 6.10
N ARG A 487 -21.95 11.10 5.99
CA ARG A 487 -22.51 12.06 6.95
C ARG A 487 -22.57 11.49 8.37
N GLY A 488 -22.95 10.21 8.52
CA GLY A 488 -22.97 9.52 9.81
C GLY A 488 -21.61 9.45 10.48
N TYR A 489 -20.53 9.43 9.69
CA TYR A 489 -19.15 9.49 10.18
C TYR A 489 -18.56 10.91 10.25
N GLY A 490 -19.36 11.94 9.98
CA GLY A 490 -18.91 13.34 10.02
C GLY A 490 -18.22 13.83 8.73
N VAL A 491 -18.30 13.07 7.64
CA VAL A 491 -17.75 13.44 6.33
C VAL A 491 -18.87 13.94 5.42
N PRO A 492 -18.84 15.22 4.95
CA PRO A 492 -19.80 15.69 3.96
C PRO A 492 -19.64 14.93 2.65
N GLY A 493 -20.75 14.74 1.94
CA GLY A 493 -20.73 13.99 0.69
C GLY A 493 -21.75 14.46 -0.32
N VAL A 494 -21.49 14.15 -1.58
CA VAL A 494 -22.36 14.42 -2.72
C VAL A 494 -22.43 13.19 -3.62
N ARG A 495 -23.60 12.96 -4.23
CA ARG A 495 -23.82 11.94 -5.26
C ARG A 495 -23.83 12.59 -6.62
N VAL A 496 -23.13 11.97 -7.58
CA VAL A 496 -22.98 12.45 -8.94
C VAL A 496 -23.32 11.36 -9.95
N GLN A 497 -23.93 11.77 -11.09
CA GLN A 497 -24.41 10.87 -12.15
C GLN A 497 -23.89 11.28 -13.54
N THR A 498 -23.17 12.39 -13.63
CA THR A 498 -22.59 12.90 -14.87
C THR A 498 -21.12 13.28 -14.67
N ALA A 499 -20.36 13.34 -15.76
CA ALA A 499 -18.98 13.80 -15.72
C ALA A 499 -18.86 15.28 -15.30
N GLU A 500 -19.84 16.11 -15.64
CA GLU A 500 -19.89 17.51 -15.27
C GLU A 500 -20.10 17.67 -13.75
N GLU A 501 -21.10 16.99 -13.18
CA GLU A 501 -21.32 16.98 -11.73
C GLU A 501 -20.08 16.48 -10.97
N PHE A 502 -19.43 15.42 -11.49
CA PHE A 502 -18.21 14.90 -10.88
C PHE A 502 -17.06 15.92 -10.94
N ARG A 503 -16.88 16.58 -12.08
CA ARG A 503 -15.87 17.65 -12.27
C ARG A 503 -16.03 18.75 -11.23
N ASP A 504 -17.26 19.23 -11.03
CA ASP A 504 -17.54 20.34 -10.11
C ASP A 504 -17.39 19.89 -8.66
N ALA A 505 -17.88 18.70 -8.29
CA ALA A 505 -17.71 18.12 -6.97
C ALA A 505 -16.23 17.89 -6.62
N LEU A 506 -15.46 17.36 -7.55
CA LEU A 506 -14.01 17.15 -7.38
C LEU A 506 -13.28 18.48 -7.17
N ARG A 507 -13.58 19.48 -8.01
CA ARG A 507 -13.02 20.84 -7.86
C ARG A 507 -13.35 21.42 -6.49
N ALA A 508 -14.59 21.36 -6.07
CA ALA A 508 -15.02 21.84 -4.75
C ALA A 508 -14.25 21.13 -3.64
N SER A 509 -14.14 19.79 -3.70
CA SER A 509 -13.40 19.00 -2.72
C SER A 509 -11.91 19.36 -2.65
N LEU A 510 -11.25 19.55 -3.80
CA LEU A 510 -9.81 19.86 -3.85
C LEU A 510 -9.47 21.23 -3.23
N HIS A 511 -10.43 22.15 -3.14
CA HIS A 511 -10.23 23.49 -2.56
C HIS A 511 -10.79 23.64 -1.13
N ALA A 512 -11.65 22.73 -0.69
CA ALA A 512 -12.20 22.75 0.66
C ALA A 512 -11.26 22.06 1.66
N PRO A 513 -11.11 22.58 2.88
CA PRO A 513 -10.39 21.88 3.94
C PRO A 513 -11.22 20.68 4.44
N GLY A 514 -10.54 19.66 4.95
CA GLY A 514 -11.13 18.47 5.53
C GLY A 514 -11.56 17.41 4.51
N PRO A 515 -12.13 16.30 4.99
CA PRO A 515 -12.51 15.19 4.14
C PRO A 515 -13.83 15.43 3.42
N MET A 516 -13.96 14.92 2.18
CA MET A 516 -15.18 14.94 1.40
C MET A 516 -15.38 13.63 0.66
N LEU A 517 -16.63 13.14 0.61
CA LEU A 517 -17.03 11.95 -0.12
C LEU A 517 -17.78 12.32 -1.41
N ILE A 518 -17.39 11.72 -2.52
CA ILE A 518 -18.08 11.81 -3.82
C ILE A 518 -18.50 10.42 -4.24
N GLU A 519 -19.81 10.16 -4.23
CA GLU A 519 -20.40 8.91 -4.74
C GLU A 519 -20.68 9.04 -6.24
N CYS A 520 -19.90 8.34 -7.06
CA CYS A 520 -20.10 8.25 -8.51
C CYS A 520 -21.03 7.08 -8.81
N GLN A 521 -22.26 7.36 -9.24
CA GLN A 521 -23.20 6.29 -9.68
C GLN A 521 -22.83 5.84 -11.09
N LEU A 522 -22.30 4.64 -11.19
CA LEU A 522 -21.86 4.05 -12.45
C LEU A 522 -22.82 2.93 -12.89
N PRO A 523 -22.95 2.66 -14.21
CA PRO A 523 -23.81 1.60 -14.73
C PRO A 523 -23.34 0.17 -14.37
#